data_20052150b86b708a1efdf055b3f0fd7b
#
_entry.id   20052150b86b708a1efdf055b3f0fd7b
#
_cell.length_a   1.000
_cell.length_b   1.000
_cell.length_c   1.000
_cell.angle_alpha   90.00
_cell.angle_beta   90.00
_cell.angle_gamma   90.00
#
_symmetry.space_group_name_H-M   'P 1'
#
loop_
_entity.id
_entity.type
_entity.pdbx_description
1 polymer ?
#
loop_
_entity_poly.entity_id
_entity_poly.type
_entity_poly.pdbx_seq_one_letter_code
_entity_poly.pdbx_strand_id
1 'polypeptide(L)'
;MGSQLVTWDSSTKGAGVTLDSSKLTFTITTDSVKSTIGKTYGKWYCECTINSGSNGAMIGIADSTVSMTGTLFASPKVYVYYQVSGGLYSNNQGPAYGSSYGVNDTISILLDLDNKKLEFWKNGVSQGVSNAN
;
A
#
# COMPACT_ATOMS: atom_id res chain seq x y z
N MET A 1 13.66 16.96 19.26
CA MET A 1 12.51 16.13 18.94
C MET A 1 12.97 14.81 18.31
N GLY A 2 12.53 13.70 18.82
CA GLY A 2 12.82 12.41 18.23
C GLY A 2 12.04 12.18 16.93
N SER A 3 12.61 11.42 15.99
CA SER A 3 11.89 10.89 14.86
C SER A 3 10.97 9.76 15.34
N GLN A 4 9.79 9.65 14.73
CA GLN A 4 8.86 8.58 15.02
C GLN A 4 9.05 7.45 14.01
N LEU A 5 9.31 6.24 14.50
CA LEU A 5 9.41 5.07 13.65
C LEU A 5 8.01 4.59 13.23
N VAL A 6 7.79 4.52 11.94
CA VAL A 6 6.58 3.92 11.38
C VAL A 6 6.79 2.44 11.20
N THR A 7 5.91 1.64 11.75
CA THR A 7 5.91 0.18 11.60
C THR A 7 4.55 -0.31 11.10
N TRP A 8 4.44 -1.59 10.80
CA TRP A 8 3.16 -2.23 10.56
C TRP A 8 2.37 -2.37 11.86
N ASP A 9 1.08 -2.10 11.79
CA ASP A 9 0.22 -2.09 12.98
C ASP A 9 -0.23 -3.51 13.34
N SER A 10 0.30 -4.02 14.44
CA SER A 10 -0.07 -5.35 14.96
C SER A 10 -1.45 -5.41 15.60
N SER A 11 -2.03 -4.26 15.93
CA SER A 11 -3.32 -4.21 16.64
C SER A 11 -4.53 -4.29 15.69
N THR A 12 -4.35 -3.88 14.43
CA THR A 12 -5.44 -3.83 13.45
C THR A 12 -5.23 -4.72 12.24
N LYS A 13 -4.12 -5.43 12.16
CA LYS A 13 -3.85 -6.35 11.05
C LYS A 13 -4.89 -7.46 10.96
N GLY A 14 -5.13 -7.97 9.77
CA GLY A 14 -5.94 -9.16 9.56
C GLY A 14 -5.28 -10.42 10.15
N ALA A 15 -6.09 -11.44 10.41
CA ALA A 15 -5.63 -12.68 11.04
C ALA A 15 -4.59 -13.44 10.19
N GLY A 16 -4.69 -13.33 8.86
CA GLY A 16 -3.76 -13.97 7.93
C GLY A 16 -2.44 -13.25 7.75
N VAL A 17 -2.14 -12.22 8.55
CA VAL A 17 -0.89 -11.46 8.49
C VAL A 17 -0.02 -11.77 9.70
N THR A 18 1.24 -12.14 9.46
CA THR A 18 2.25 -12.36 10.50
C THR A 18 3.35 -11.31 10.35
N LEU A 19 3.66 -10.60 11.45
CA LEU A 19 4.73 -9.60 11.50
C LEU A 19 5.98 -10.22 12.12
N ASP A 20 7.15 -9.78 11.63
CA ASP A 20 8.41 -10.07 12.31
C ASP A 20 8.55 -9.27 13.61
N SER A 21 9.60 -9.52 14.38
CA SER A 21 9.83 -8.84 15.67
C SER A 21 10.06 -7.32 15.52
N SER A 22 10.60 -6.88 14.39
CA SER A 22 10.82 -5.46 14.11
C SER A 22 9.54 -4.75 13.68
N LYS A 23 8.52 -5.51 13.25
CA LYS A 23 7.29 -5.02 12.61
C LYS A 23 7.55 -4.19 11.33
N LEU A 24 8.66 -4.42 10.68
CA LEU A 24 9.03 -3.82 9.40
C LEU A 24 8.81 -4.77 8.24
N THR A 25 8.70 -6.07 8.51
CA THR A 25 8.44 -7.11 7.52
C THR A 25 7.22 -7.92 7.92
N PHE A 26 6.43 -8.30 6.93
CA PHE A 26 5.28 -9.16 7.17
C PHE A 26 5.18 -10.28 6.13
N THR A 27 4.54 -11.36 6.54
CA THR A 27 4.09 -12.43 5.66
C THR A 27 2.56 -12.44 5.65
N ILE A 28 1.97 -12.59 4.49
CA ILE A 28 0.53 -12.54 4.32
C ILE A 28 0.05 -13.80 3.60
N THR A 29 -1.00 -14.41 4.12
CA THR A 29 -1.76 -15.48 3.46
C THR A 29 -3.11 -14.99 3.00
N THR A 30 -3.74 -14.17 3.82
CA THR A 30 -5.02 -13.50 3.55
C THR A 30 -5.02 -12.16 4.29
N ASP A 31 -6.00 -11.34 4.01
CA ASP A 31 -6.20 -10.05 4.68
C ASP A 31 -5.11 -9.01 4.36
N SER A 32 -4.98 -8.04 5.23
CA SER A 32 -4.08 -6.91 5.01
C SER A 32 -3.53 -6.35 6.31
N VAL A 33 -2.57 -5.45 6.17
CA VAL A 33 -1.97 -4.71 7.28
C VAL A 33 -1.76 -3.26 6.85
N LYS A 34 -1.88 -2.34 7.78
CA LYS A 34 -1.58 -0.92 7.57
C LYS A 34 -0.48 -0.44 8.50
N SER A 35 0.08 0.71 8.21
CA SER A 35 1.08 1.35 9.06
C SER A 35 0.45 1.86 10.36
N THR A 36 1.27 2.02 11.38
CA THR A 36 0.86 2.59 12.68
C THR A 36 0.49 4.07 12.60
N ILE A 37 0.91 4.78 11.54
CA ILE A 37 0.72 6.21 11.41
C ILE A 37 -0.05 6.52 10.13
N GLY A 38 -1.17 7.24 10.28
CA GLY A 38 -1.90 7.86 9.19
C GLY A 38 -1.63 9.36 9.13
N LYS A 39 -1.92 9.97 8.00
CA LYS A 39 -1.73 11.40 7.75
C LYS A 39 -2.99 11.98 7.13
N THR A 40 -3.26 13.26 7.42
CA THR A 40 -4.44 13.98 6.92
C THR A 40 -4.08 15.18 6.03
N TYR A 41 -2.82 15.57 6.00
CA TYR A 41 -2.32 16.67 5.17
C TYR A 41 -0.84 16.47 4.85
N GLY A 42 -0.31 17.23 3.91
CA GLY A 42 1.10 17.26 3.55
C GLY A 42 1.48 16.23 2.49
N LYS A 43 2.77 16.13 2.26
CA LYS A 43 3.37 15.24 1.25
C LYS A 43 4.17 14.17 1.97
N TRP A 44 3.94 12.90 1.58
CA TRP A 44 4.50 11.75 2.27
C TRP A 44 5.07 10.74 1.28
N TYR A 45 6.10 10.06 1.71
CA TYR A 45 6.79 9.03 0.93
C TYR A 45 7.01 7.79 1.77
N CYS A 46 6.80 6.63 1.18
CA CYS A 46 7.27 5.36 1.74
C CYS A 46 7.56 4.39 0.62
N GLU A 47 8.25 3.31 0.94
CA GLU A 47 8.56 2.26 -0.02
C GLU A 47 8.40 0.87 0.60
N CYS A 48 8.00 -0.08 -0.25
CA CYS A 48 7.83 -1.48 0.11
C CYS A 48 8.59 -2.33 -0.90
N THR A 49 9.37 -3.28 -0.42
CA THR A 49 10.08 -4.26 -1.27
C THR A 49 9.41 -5.61 -1.15
N ILE A 50 9.20 -6.28 -2.27
CA ILE A 50 8.70 -7.65 -2.31
C ILE A 50 9.88 -8.60 -2.10
N ASN A 51 10.01 -9.16 -0.91
CA ASN A 51 11.12 -10.06 -0.58
C ASN A 51 10.90 -11.49 -1.09
N SER A 52 9.67 -11.96 -1.05
CA SER A 52 9.29 -13.29 -1.49
C SER A 52 7.80 -13.34 -1.78
N GLY A 53 7.34 -14.44 -2.33
CA GLY A 53 5.92 -14.69 -2.46
C GLY A 53 5.44 -14.76 -3.89
N SER A 54 4.19 -15.07 -3.99
CA SER A 54 3.49 -15.29 -5.23
C SER A 54 2.79 -14.04 -5.73
N ASN A 55 2.16 -14.19 -6.83
CA ASN A 55 1.36 -13.18 -7.49
C ASN A 55 0.15 -12.75 -6.65
N GLY A 56 -0.08 -11.47 -6.54
CA GLY A 56 -1.30 -10.96 -5.90
C GLY A 56 -1.09 -9.87 -4.84
N ALA A 57 0.13 -9.39 -4.64
CA ALA A 57 0.37 -8.29 -3.72
C ALA A 57 -0.35 -7.01 -4.18
N MET A 58 -0.89 -6.29 -3.22
CA MET A 58 -1.49 -4.98 -3.41
C MET A 58 -0.87 -4.00 -2.43
N ILE A 59 -0.28 -2.94 -2.94
CA ILE A 59 0.41 -1.92 -2.16
C ILE A 59 -0.29 -0.58 -2.41
N GLY A 60 -0.59 0.16 -1.35
CA GLY A 60 -1.25 1.44 -1.55
C GLY A 60 -1.63 2.15 -0.26
N ILE A 61 -2.71 2.88 -0.34
CA ILE A 61 -3.25 3.70 0.75
C ILE A 61 -4.68 3.30 1.06
N ALA A 62 -5.08 3.53 2.31
CA ALA A 62 -6.44 3.31 2.77
C ALA A 62 -6.82 4.37 3.81
N ASP A 63 -8.08 4.73 3.84
CA ASP A 63 -8.64 5.52 4.94
C ASP A 63 -8.54 4.75 6.26
N SER A 64 -8.34 5.46 7.38
CA SER A 64 -8.15 4.85 8.70
C SER A 64 -9.33 3.99 9.17
N THR A 65 -10.52 4.21 8.62
CA THR A 65 -11.73 3.45 8.97
C THR A 65 -11.87 2.14 8.22
N VAL A 66 -11.01 1.86 7.23
CA VAL A 66 -11.07 0.63 6.45
C VAL A 66 -10.58 -0.55 7.28
N SER A 67 -11.39 -1.61 7.34
CA SER A 67 -10.99 -2.87 7.97
C SER A 67 -9.88 -3.55 7.19
N MET A 68 -8.92 -4.14 7.89
CA MET A 68 -7.83 -4.90 7.26
C MET A 68 -8.20 -6.36 6.97
N THR A 69 -9.47 -6.73 7.09
CA THR A 69 -9.99 -8.06 6.77
C THR A 69 -10.83 -8.02 5.49
N GLY A 70 -10.79 -9.12 4.73
CA GLY A 70 -11.57 -9.26 3.50
C GLY A 70 -11.00 -8.50 2.30
N THR A 71 -11.85 -8.22 1.34
CA THR A 71 -11.46 -7.64 0.05
C THR A 71 -11.39 -6.11 0.14
N LEU A 72 -10.20 -5.58 0.37
CA LEU A 72 -10.00 -4.14 0.57
C LEU A 72 -10.34 -3.29 -0.65
N PHE A 73 -9.96 -3.74 -1.83
CA PHE A 73 -10.15 -2.95 -3.06
C PHE A 73 -11.62 -2.78 -3.47
N ALA A 74 -12.54 -3.43 -2.78
CA ALA A 74 -13.98 -3.18 -2.92
C ALA A 74 -14.40 -1.82 -2.35
N SER A 75 -13.60 -1.26 -1.44
CA SER A 75 -13.88 0.02 -0.83
C SER A 75 -13.46 1.20 -1.72
N PRO A 76 -14.28 2.24 -1.86
CA PRO A 76 -13.87 3.48 -2.52
C PRO A 76 -12.85 4.29 -1.71
N LYS A 77 -12.57 3.87 -0.47
CA LYS A 77 -11.60 4.49 0.45
C LYS A 77 -10.23 3.85 0.39
N VAL A 78 -9.96 3.05 -0.62
CA VAL A 78 -8.71 2.32 -0.82
C VAL A 78 -8.21 2.57 -2.23
N TYR A 79 -6.91 2.80 -2.38
CA TYR A 79 -6.22 2.86 -3.66
C TYR A 79 -5.00 1.96 -3.59
N VAL A 80 -5.01 0.87 -4.32
CA VAL A 80 -3.94 -0.12 -4.29
C VAL A 80 -3.43 -0.47 -5.68
N TYR A 81 -2.11 -0.47 -5.82
CA TYR A 81 -1.39 -0.87 -7.02
C TYR A 81 -1.22 -2.39 -7.01
N TYR A 82 -1.80 -3.05 -7.99
CA TYR A 82 -1.86 -4.51 -8.05
C TYR A 82 -0.68 -5.11 -8.81
N GLN A 83 -0.01 -6.05 -8.18
CA GLN A 83 1.21 -6.69 -8.67
C GLN A 83 1.07 -7.31 -10.07
N VAL A 84 0.02 -8.07 -10.30
CA VAL A 84 -0.11 -8.93 -11.49
C VAL A 84 -0.41 -8.12 -12.74
N SER A 85 -1.38 -7.21 -12.66
CA SER A 85 -1.85 -6.46 -13.82
C SER A 85 -1.23 -5.07 -13.95
N GLY A 86 -0.61 -4.55 -12.90
CA GLY A 86 -0.20 -3.15 -12.83
C GLY A 86 -1.38 -2.18 -12.72
N GLY A 87 -2.58 -2.68 -12.46
CA GLY A 87 -3.77 -1.84 -12.31
C GLY A 87 -3.81 -1.10 -10.97
N LEU A 88 -4.49 0.03 -10.95
CA LEU A 88 -4.80 0.77 -9.73
C LEU A 88 -6.25 0.48 -9.32
N TYR A 89 -6.42 -0.26 -8.23
CA TYR A 89 -7.72 -0.75 -7.78
C TYR A 89 -8.33 0.12 -6.69
N SER A 90 -9.60 0.44 -6.87
CA SER A 90 -10.46 1.13 -5.91
C SER A 90 -11.90 0.85 -6.29
N ASN A 91 -12.79 0.69 -5.32
CA ASN A 91 -14.23 0.50 -5.56
C ASN A 91 -14.55 -0.62 -6.58
N ASN A 92 -13.86 -1.76 -6.47
CA ASN A 92 -13.93 -2.89 -7.42
C ASN A 92 -13.54 -2.54 -8.87
N GLN A 93 -12.90 -1.41 -9.10
CA GLN A 93 -12.41 -1.00 -10.41
C GLN A 93 -10.88 -1.05 -10.40
N GLY A 94 -10.29 -1.59 -11.45
CA GLY A 94 -8.83 -1.73 -11.57
C GLY A 94 -8.34 -1.33 -12.95
N PRO A 95 -8.54 -0.06 -13.37
CA PRO A 95 -8.03 0.39 -14.66
C PRO A 95 -6.53 0.20 -14.76
N ALA A 96 -6.03 0.06 -15.99
CA ALA A 96 -4.61 0.02 -16.27
C ALA A 96 -3.93 1.28 -15.72
N TYR A 97 -2.80 1.10 -15.02
CA TYR A 97 -2.09 2.21 -14.40
C TYR A 97 -0.59 2.15 -14.68
N GLY A 98 0.09 1.10 -14.25
CA GLY A 98 1.52 0.94 -14.38
C GLY A 98 1.92 -0.46 -14.82
N SER A 99 3.20 -0.79 -14.67
CA SER A 99 3.73 -2.10 -14.99
C SER A 99 3.48 -3.11 -13.87
N SER A 100 3.36 -4.39 -14.21
CA SER A 100 3.39 -5.46 -13.19
C SER A 100 4.72 -5.44 -12.43
N TYR A 101 4.73 -5.99 -11.23
CA TYR A 101 5.94 -6.07 -10.41
C TYR A 101 6.03 -7.42 -9.69
N GLY A 102 7.19 -7.74 -9.14
CA GLY A 102 7.42 -9.04 -8.52
C GLY A 102 8.49 -9.02 -7.45
N VAL A 103 9.01 -10.20 -7.12
CA VAL A 103 10.08 -10.37 -6.13
C VAL A 103 11.29 -9.52 -6.50
N ASN A 104 11.88 -8.90 -5.49
CA ASN A 104 12.98 -7.94 -5.55
C ASN A 104 12.61 -6.55 -6.11
N ASP A 105 11.38 -6.33 -6.54
CA ASP A 105 10.95 -4.99 -6.92
C ASP A 105 10.61 -4.15 -5.68
N THR A 106 10.96 -2.88 -5.73
CA THR A 106 10.61 -1.89 -4.72
C THR A 106 9.57 -0.93 -5.29
N ILE A 107 8.44 -0.85 -4.61
CA ILE A 107 7.36 0.06 -4.94
C ILE A 107 7.39 1.23 -3.95
N SER A 108 7.52 2.43 -4.48
CA SER A 108 7.45 3.66 -3.69
C SER A 108 6.06 4.27 -3.83
N ILE A 109 5.55 4.82 -2.74
CA ILE A 109 4.28 5.56 -2.68
C ILE A 109 4.61 7.02 -2.41
N LEU A 110 4.18 7.90 -3.30
CA LEU A 110 4.24 9.35 -3.12
C LEU A 110 2.81 9.85 -2.97
N LEU A 111 2.50 10.40 -1.82
CA LEU A 111 1.16 10.86 -1.47
C LEU A 111 1.18 12.36 -1.20
N ASP A 112 0.45 13.13 -1.99
CA ASP A 112 0.23 14.56 -1.80
C ASP A 112 -1.23 14.76 -1.38
N LEU A 113 -1.45 14.83 -0.07
CA LEU A 113 -2.79 14.99 0.50
C LEU A 113 -3.36 16.38 0.26
N ASP A 114 -2.52 17.38 0.15
CA ASP A 114 -2.97 18.77 -0.06
C ASP A 114 -3.56 18.95 -1.46
N ASN A 115 -3.02 18.25 -2.45
CA ASN A 115 -3.49 18.29 -3.84
C ASN A 115 -4.25 17.01 -4.26
N LYS A 116 -4.45 16.06 -3.33
CA LYS A 116 -5.13 14.78 -3.58
C LYS A 116 -4.49 14.00 -4.74
N LYS A 117 -3.17 13.90 -4.74
CA LYS A 117 -2.39 13.17 -5.75
C LYS A 117 -1.75 11.94 -5.13
N LEU A 118 -1.77 10.86 -5.89
CA LEU A 118 -1.13 9.60 -5.55
C LEU A 118 -0.28 9.16 -6.72
N GLU A 119 0.97 8.81 -6.46
CA GLU A 119 1.89 8.33 -7.47
C GLU A 119 2.64 7.12 -6.94
N PHE A 120 2.75 6.10 -7.77
CA PHE A 120 3.59 4.94 -7.48
C PHE A 120 4.81 4.95 -8.38
N TRP A 121 5.93 4.54 -7.83
CA TRP A 121 7.17 4.34 -8.57
C TRP A 121 7.59 2.88 -8.43
N LYS A 122 8.08 2.30 -9.51
CA LYS A 122 8.65 0.96 -9.53
C LYS A 122 10.15 1.08 -9.77
N ASN A 123 10.97 0.65 -8.80
CA ASN A 123 12.42 0.70 -8.89
C ASN A 123 12.94 2.08 -9.31
N GLY A 124 12.38 3.14 -8.75
CA GLY A 124 12.77 4.51 -9.06
C GLY A 124 12.16 5.10 -10.34
N VAL A 125 11.26 4.39 -11.00
CA VAL A 125 10.60 4.86 -12.24
C VAL A 125 9.13 5.15 -11.97
N SER A 126 8.69 6.39 -12.22
CA SER A 126 7.30 6.79 -12.05
C SER A 126 6.36 5.97 -12.92
N GLN A 127 5.26 5.54 -12.35
CA GLN A 127 4.17 4.85 -13.06
C GLN A 127 3.03 5.81 -13.44
N GLY A 128 3.15 7.08 -13.08
CA GLY A 128 2.17 8.10 -13.35
C GLY A 128 1.45 8.60 -12.11
N VAL A 129 0.88 9.80 -12.23
CA VAL A 129 0.13 10.44 -11.15
C VAL A 129 -1.35 10.10 -11.28
N SER A 130 -1.97 9.74 -10.18
CA SER A 130 -3.41 9.50 -10.07
C SER A 130 -4.04 10.45 -9.05
N ASN A 131 -5.34 10.61 -9.13
CA ASN A 131 -6.10 11.35 -8.12
C ASN A 131 -6.54 10.38 -7.01
N ALA A 132 -6.37 10.81 -5.76
CA ALA A 132 -6.85 10.09 -4.58
C ALA A 132 -7.94 10.96 -3.92
N ASN A 133 -9.17 10.79 -4.34
CA ASN A 133 -10.31 11.57 -3.83
C ASN A 133 -10.90 10.99 -2.55
#